data_a3a55435c597ea58d7092d7d49fef4f5
#
_entry.id   a3a55435c597ea58d7092d7d49fef4f5
#
_cell.length_a   1.000
_cell.length_b   1.000
_cell.length_c   1.000
_cell.angle_alpha   90.00
_cell.angle_beta   90.00
_cell.angle_gamma   90.00
#
_symmetry.space_group_name_H-M   'P 1'
#
loop_
_entity.id
_entity.type
_entity.pdbx_description
1 polymer ?
#
loop_
_entity_poly.entity_id
_entity_poly.type
_entity_poly.pdbx_seq_one_letter_code
_entity_poly.pdbx_strand_id
1 'polypeptide(L)'
;YTINPAIAHGVSHVIGSIEKGKMADLVLWSPAFFGVKPECVIKGGTIVVAQMGDPNASIPTPQPVHYRPMFGAYGRSLTASSVVFSSKAAVRAGLGRKLGIQKELVAVKNTRGGISKKSMIHNGATPKIEVDAETYEVRADGELLTCAPAEVLPMAQRYFMY
;
A
#
# COMPACT_ATOMS: atom_id res chain seq x y z
N TYR A 1 0.99 5.80 -3.52
CA TYR A 1 0.23 5.08 -2.47
C TYR A 1 1.08 4.07 -1.69
N THR A 2 2.30 3.76 -2.10
CA THR A 2 3.14 2.75 -1.45
C THR A 2 4.46 3.33 -0.94
N ILE A 3 5.39 3.67 -1.84
CA ILE A 3 6.73 4.09 -1.44
C ILE A 3 6.76 5.46 -0.73
N ASN A 4 5.98 6.43 -1.15
CA ASN A 4 6.00 7.76 -0.54
C ASN A 4 5.47 7.75 0.90
N PRO A 5 4.35 7.09 1.24
CA PRO A 5 3.98 6.86 2.64
C PRO A 5 5.06 6.13 3.43
N ALA A 6 5.71 5.12 2.84
CA ALA A 6 6.78 4.38 3.51
C ALA A 6 8.00 5.27 3.82
N ILE A 7 8.36 6.20 2.92
CA ILE A 7 9.39 7.21 3.15
C ILE A 7 8.97 8.14 4.29
N ALA A 8 7.75 8.69 4.24
CA ALA A 8 7.24 9.61 5.25
C ALA A 8 7.21 8.99 6.66
N HIS A 9 6.90 7.72 6.76
CA HIS A 9 6.88 6.97 8.01
C HIS A 9 8.23 6.36 8.40
N GLY A 10 9.27 6.53 7.61
CA GLY A 10 10.61 6.02 7.91
C GLY A 10 10.72 4.49 7.85
N VAL A 11 9.91 3.84 7.04
CA VAL A 11 9.84 2.37 6.90
C VAL A 11 10.17 1.87 5.49
N SER A 12 10.55 2.77 4.59
CA SER A 12 10.84 2.47 3.18
C SER A 12 12.01 1.51 2.94
N HIS A 13 12.83 1.28 3.96
CA HIS A 13 13.91 0.30 3.91
C HIS A 13 13.41 -1.15 4.07
N VAL A 14 12.14 -1.35 4.41
CA VAL A 14 11.53 -2.66 4.64
C VAL A 14 10.35 -2.92 3.73
N ILE A 15 9.55 -1.89 3.44
CA ILE A 15 8.31 -1.98 2.64
C ILE A 15 8.17 -0.80 1.67
N GLY A 16 7.17 -0.85 0.81
CA GLY A 16 6.71 0.26 -0.01
C GLY A 16 7.15 0.21 -1.48
N SER A 17 8.03 -0.71 -1.85
CA SER A 17 8.42 -0.94 -3.24
C SER A 17 8.80 -2.39 -3.48
N ILE A 18 8.75 -2.82 -4.73
CA ILE A 18 9.15 -4.16 -5.14
C ILE A 18 10.65 -4.14 -5.40
N GLU A 19 11.42 -4.41 -4.35
CA GLU A 19 12.88 -4.42 -4.39
C GLU A 19 13.44 -5.59 -3.60
N LYS A 20 14.59 -6.12 -4.03
CA LYS A 20 15.28 -7.18 -3.30
C LYS A 20 15.64 -6.73 -1.88
N GLY A 21 15.30 -7.54 -0.89
CA GLY A 21 15.56 -7.28 0.52
C GLY A 21 14.42 -6.58 1.26
N LYS A 22 13.34 -6.21 0.57
CA LYS A 22 12.11 -5.74 1.20
C LYS A 22 11.09 -6.87 1.37
N MET A 23 10.12 -6.66 2.24
CA MET A 23 9.04 -7.62 2.42
C MET A 23 8.25 -7.80 1.13
N ALA A 24 7.93 -9.04 0.80
CA ALA A 24 7.07 -9.38 -0.32
C ALA A 24 5.60 -9.15 0.06
N ASP A 25 5.22 -7.89 0.23
CA ASP A 25 3.85 -7.43 0.43
C ASP A 25 3.30 -6.98 -0.92
N LEU A 26 2.53 -7.81 -1.58
CA LEU A 26 2.11 -7.64 -2.96
C LEU A 26 0.60 -7.77 -3.08
N VAL A 27 0.02 -7.03 -3.99
CA VAL A 27 -1.39 -7.17 -4.39
C VAL A 27 -1.45 -7.37 -5.90
N LEU A 28 -2.06 -8.46 -6.32
CA LEU A 28 -2.29 -8.76 -7.72
C LEU A 28 -3.68 -8.26 -8.11
N TRP A 29 -3.73 -7.53 -9.21
CA TRP A 29 -4.95 -6.95 -9.74
C TRP A 29 -5.18 -7.38 -11.19
N SER A 30 -6.40 -7.75 -11.52
CA SER A 30 -6.85 -7.64 -12.90
C SER A 30 -6.92 -6.16 -13.29
N PRO A 31 -6.40 -5.75 -14.47
CA PRO A 31 -6.43 -4.33 -14.86
C PRO A 31 -7.83 -3.72 -14.83
N ALA A 32 -8.86 -4.51 -15.16
CA ALA A 32 -10.24 -4.05 -15.13
C ALA A 32 -10.77 -3.73 -13.74
N PHE A 33 -10.17 -4.31 -12.70
CA PHE A 33 -10.60 -4.17 -11.29
C PHE A 33 -9.53 -3.55 -10.40
N PHE A 34 -8.55 -2.89 -11.00
CA PHE A 34 -7.46 -2.25 -10.26
C PHE A 34 -7.99 -1.28 -9.20
N GLY A 35 -7.50 -1.45 -7.97
CA GLY A 35 -7.89 -0.62 -6.82
C GLY A 35 -9.26 -0.97 -6.21
N VAL A 36 -10.02 -1.88 -6.79
CA VAL A 36 -11.37 -2.25 -6.33
C VAL A 36 -11.39 -3.67 -5.76
N LYS A 37 -10.96 -4.65 -6.56
CA LYS A 37 -11.07 -6.06 -6.21
C LYS A 37 -9.78 -6.79 -6.56
N PRO A 38 -8.91 -7.07 -5.58
CA PRO A 38 -7.67 -7.80 -5.82
C PRO A 38 -7.95 -9.28 -6.12
N GLU A 39 -7.16 -9.86 -7.00
CA GLU A 39 -7.19 -11.31 -7.24
C GLU A 39 -6.45 -12.07 -6.16
N CYS A 40 -5.35 -11.51 -5.69
CA CYS A 40 -4.52 -12.15 -4.68
C CYS A 40 -3.81 -11.10 -3.81
N VAL A 41 -3.72 -11.35 -2.53
CA VAL A 41 -2.93 -10.57 -1.57
C VAL A 41 -1.86 -11.44 -0.96
N ILE A 42 -0.61 -11.01 -1.09
CA ILE A 42 0.57 -11.68 -0.53
C ILE A 42 1.14 -10.81 0.58
N LYS A 43 1.42 -11.40 1.72
CA LYS A 43 2.03 -10.76 2.88
C LYS A 43 3.28 -11.51 3.30
N GLY A 44 4.43 -10.83 3.27
CA GLY A 44 5.70 -11.46 3.61
C GLY A 44 6.00 -12.72 2.78
N GLY A 45 5.54 -12.76 1.53
CA GLY A 45 5.69 -13.93 0.65
C GLY A 45 4.62 -15.01 0.84
N THR A 46 3.68 -14.84 1.78
CA THR A 46 2.58 -15.80 2.02
C THR A 46 1.28 -15.29 1.43
N ILE A 47 0.57 -16.11 0.66
CA ILE A 47 -0.77 -15.80 0.16
C ILE A 47 -1.73 -15.75 1.37
N VAL A 48 -2.31 -14.59 1.64
CA VAL A 48 -3.23 -14.39 2.76
C VAL A 48 -4.68 -14.24 2.34
N VAL A 49 -4.92 -13.75 1.12
CA VAL A 49 -6.24 -13.67 0.50
C VAL A 49 -6.12 -14.04 -0.97
N ALA A 50 -7.00 -14.89 -1.44
CA ALA A 50 -7.11 -15.23 -2.86
C ALA A 50 -8.53 -15.70 -3.20
N GLN A 51 -8.83 -15.74 -4.48
CA GLN A 51 -10.04 -16.38 -4.96
C GLN A 51 -9.98 -17.88 -4.67
N MET A 52 -11.07 -18.42 -4.18
CA MET A 52 -11.21 -19.84 -3.89
C MET A 52 -12.41 -20.43 -4.63
N GLY A 53 -12.25 -21.62 -5.11
CA GLY A 53 -13.27 -22.43 -5.75
C GLY A 53 -12.64 -23.72 -6.27
N ASP A 54 -13.44 -24.59 -6.85
CA ASP A 54 -13.00 -25.87 -7.39
C ASP A 54 -12.97 -25.81 -8.93
N PRO A 55 -11.82 -25.49 -9.55
CA PRO A 55 -11.68 -25.56 -10.99
C PRO A 55 -11.79 -27.01 -11.46
N ASN A 56 -12.45 -27.23 -12.56
CA ASN A 56 -12.48 -28.51 -13.24
C ASN A 56 -12.33 -28.32 -14.76
N ALA A 57 -12.29 -29.42 -15.50
CA ALA A 57 -12.07 -29.38 -16.94
C ALA A 57 -13.15 -28.57 -17.71
N SER A 58 -14.35 -28.49 -17.16
CA SER A 58 -15.49 -27.76 -17.74
C SER A 58 -15.59 -26.32 -17.23
N ILE A 59 -15.01 -26.03 -16.06
CA ILE A 59 -15.04 -24.72 -15.40
C ILE A 59 -13.60 -24.31 -15.12
N PRO A 60 -12.93 -23.62 -16.07
CA PRO A 60 -11.56 -23.19 -15.87
C PRO A 60 -11.40 -22.10 -14.81
N THR A 61 -12.49 -21.40 -14.48
CA THR A 61 -12.54 -20.40 -13.42
C THR A 61 -13.30 -20.95 -12.22
N PRO A 62 -12.75 -20.90 -10.99
CA PRO A 62 -13.46 -21.32 -9.79
C PRO A 62 -14.82 -20.65 -9.64
N GLN A 63 -15.86 -21.41 -9.40
CA GLN A 63 -17.21 -20.91 -9.19
C GLN A 63 -17.93 -21.68 -8.08
N PRO A 64 -18.63 -20.98 -7.18
CA PRO A 64 -18.64 -19.52 -7.05
C PRO A 64 -17.26 -18.97 -6.64
N VAL A 65 -16.96 -17.76 -7.08
CA VAL A 65 -15.71 -17.09 -6.72
C VAL A 65 -15.85 -16.50 -5.33
N HIS A 66 -15.04 -17.00 -4.41
CA HIS A 66 -14.98 -16.49 -3.05
C HIS A 66 -13.58 -16.00 -2.73
N TYR A 67 -13.50 -14.85 -2.04
CA TYR A 67 -12.26 -14.38 -1.45
C TYR A 67 -12.15 -14.91 -0.04
N ARG A 68 -11.13 -15.68 0.23
CA ARG A 68 -10.92 -16.30 1.54
C ARG A 68 -9.55 -15.95 2.09
N PRO A 69 -9.42 -15.75 3.41
CA PRO A 69 -8.13 -15.83 4.07
C PRO A 69 -7.52 -17.21 3.79
N MET A 70 -6.31 -17.21 3.25
CA MET A 70 -5.59 -18.43 2.90
C MET A 70 -4.72 -18.88 4.08
N PHE A 71 -3.46 -19.12 3.83
CA PHE A 71 -2.54 -19.72 4.80
C PHE A 71 -1.97 -18.75 5.85
N GLY A 72 -2.37 -17.49 5.83
CA GLY A 72 -1.89 -16.47 6.77
C GLY A 72 -2.27 -16.69 8.24
N ALA A 73 -3.19 -17.62 8.52
CA ALA A 73 -3.65 -17.94 9.86
C ALA A 73 -2.94 -19.16 10.50
N TYR A 74 -2.04 -19.84 9.77
CA TYR A 74 -1.46 -21.10 10.22
C TYR A 74 0.03 -20.99 10.56
N GLY A 75 0.42 -21.67 11.63
CA GLY A 75 1.80 -21.83 12.04
C GLY A 75 2.54 -20.50 12.17
N ARG A 76 3.74 -20.43 11.62
CA ARG A 76 4.57 -19.22 11.65
C ARG A 76 4.10 -18.09 10.72
N SER A 77 3.16 -18.33 9.84
CA SER A 77 2.65 -17.32 8.92
C SER A 77 2.09 -16.10 9.64
N LEU A 78 1.44 -16.29 10.79
CA LEU A 78 0.91 -15.20 11.63
C LEU A 78 2.00 -14.20 12.06
N THR A 79 3.20 -14.68 12.34
CA THR A 79 4.30 -13.86 12.84
C THR A 79 5.29 -13.47 11.75
N ALA A 80 5.41 -14.26 10.68
CA ALA A 80 6.33 -14.03 9.58
C ALA A 80 5.75 -13.14 8.45
N SER A 81 4.42 -13.02 8.35
CA SER A 81 3.75 -12.25 7.29
C SER A 81 3.67 -10.74 7.57
N SER A 82 4.13 -10.29 8.73
CA SER A 82 4.14 -8.87 9.11
C SER A 82 5.22 -8.55 10.12
N VAL A 83 5.57 -7.26 10.23
CA VAL A 83 6.54 -6.74 11.20
C VAL A 83 5.88 -5.70 12.11
N VAL A 84 6.49 -5.42 13.23
CA VAL A 84 6.11 -4.31 14.12
C VAL A 84 7.15 -3.21 14.02
N PHE A 85 6.74 -2.01 13.67
CA PHE A 85 7.62 -0.86 13.64
C PHE A 85 7.64 -0.15 14.99
N SER A 86 8.84 0.24 15.42
CA SER A 86 9.02 0.99 16.67
C SER A 86 10.21 1.94 16.59
N SER A 87 10.43 2.75 17.61
CA SER A 87 11.61 3.61 17.68
C SER A 87 12.88 2.80 17.87
N LYS A 88 14.02 3.34 17.40
CA LYS A 88 15.35 2.74 17.67
C LYS A 88 15.60 2.54 19.16
N ALA A 89 15.19 3.49 20.02
CA ALA A 89 15.36 3.40 21.45
C ALA A 89 14.58 2.24 22.06
N ALA A 90 13.32 2.05 21.66
CA ALA A 90 12.46 0.97 22.12
C ALA A 90 13.00 -0.41 21.71
N VAL A 91 13.46 -0.52 20.45
CA VAL A 91 14.07 -1.76 19.94
C VAL A 91 15.31 -2.11 20.76
N ARG A 92 16.22 -1.14 20.99
CA ARG A 92 17.43 -1.33 21.82
C ARG A 92 17.11 -1.67 23.28
N ALA A 93 16.04 -1.10 23.82
CA ALA A 93 15.57 -1.37 25.18
C ALA A 93 14.91 -2.75 25.35
N GLY A 94 14.85 -3.57 24.29
CA GLY A 94 14.29 -4.92 24.34
C GLY A 94 12.76 -4.96 24.42
N LEU A 95 12.08 -3.98 23.80
CA LEU A 95 10.62 -3.88 23.81
C LEU A 95 9.93 -5.19 23.41
N GLY A 96 10.44 -5.87 22.39
CA GLY A 96 9.88 -7.13 21.91
C GLY A 96 9.78 -8.19 23.00
N ARG A 97 10.88 -8.37 23.76
CA ARG A 97 10.91 -9.32 24.89
C ARG A 97 10.00 -8.89 26.03
N LYS A 98 10.02 -7.59 26.38
CA LYS A 98 9.21 -7.05 27.49
C LYS A 98 7.71 -7.22 27.25
N LEU A 99 7.27 -7.12 26.01
CA LEU A 99 5.85 -7.22 25.62
C LEU A 99 5.46 -8.59 25.03
N GLY A 100 6.39 -9.54 24.95
CA GLY A 100 6.13 -10.86 24.36
C GLY A 100 5.79 -10.80 22.86
N ILE A 101 6.32 -9.81 22.14
CA ILE A 101 6.05 -9.65 20.70
C ILE A 101 6.79 -10.77 19.95
N GLN A 102 6.01 -11.59 19.22
CA GLN A 102 6.54 -12.69 18.43
C GLN A 102 6.91 -12.29 16.99
N LYS A 103 6.37 -11.17 16.51
CA LYS A 103 6.71 -10.62 15.20
C LYS A 103 8.07 -9.94 15.24
N GLU A 104 8.73 -9.87 14.08
CA GLU A 104 9.97 -9.12 13.96
C GLU A 104 9.72 -7.64 14.30
N LEU A 105 10.59 -7.10 15.16
CA LEU A 105 10.53 -5.69 15.58
C LEU A 105 11.57 -4.89 14.80
N VAL A 106 11.11 -3.98 13.97
CA VAL A 106 11.94 -3.18 13.08
C VAL A 106 11.96 -1.71 13.52
N ALA A 107 13.16 -1.14 13.60
CA ALA A 107 13.31 0.27 13.94
C ALA A 107 12.98 1.17 12.74
N VAL A 108 12.13 2.18 12.96
CA VAL A 108 11.91 3.24 11.97
C VAL A 108 13.18 4.08 11.76
N LYS A 109 13.35 4.60 10.55
CA LYS A 109 14.51 5.42 10.15
C LYS A 109 14.04 6.77 9.61
N ASN A 110 14.81 7.81 9.94
CA ASN A 110 14.69 9.15 9.36
C ASN A 110 13.31 9.84 9.52
N THR A 111 12.49 9.47 10.50
CA THR A 111 11.16 10.08 10.72
C THR A 111 11.22 11.55 11.14
N ARG A 112 12.37 12.07 11.59
CA ARG A 112 12.54 13.44 12.06
C ARG A 112 13.73 14.17 11.44
N GLY A 113 14.38 13.57 10.46
CA GLY A 113 15.65 14.04 9.93
C GLY A 113 15.57 14.51 8.47
N GLY A 114 14.81 15.55 8.17
CA GLY A 114 14.86 16.18 6.85
C GLY A 114 14.01 15.51 5.76
N ILE A 115 13.03 14.70 6.11
CA ILE A 115 12.02 14.25 5.15
C ILE A 115 11.13 15.42 4.78
N SER A 116 11.06 15.70 3.49
CA SER A 116 10.26 16.78 2.92
C SER A 116 9.58 16.31 1.63
N LYS A 117 8.80 17.20 1.03
CA LYS A 117 8.19 16.96 -0.29
C LYS A 117 9.23 16.53 -1.33
N LYS A 118 10.45 17.10 -1.28
CA LYS A 118 11.58 16.75 -2.18
C LYS A 118 12.08 15.31 -2.02
N SER A 119 11.77 14.67 -0.89
CA SER A 119 12.14 13.26 -0.64
C SER A 119 11.18 12.28 -1.31
N MET A 120 10.05 12.77 -1.83
CA MET A 120 9.01 11.93 -2.43
C MET A 120 9.38 11.54 -3.86
N ILE A 121 9.20 10.27 -4.19
CA ILE A 121 9.48 9.72 -5.53
C ILE A 121 8.36 10.14 -6.48
N HIS A 122 8.72 10.76 -7.60
CA HIS A 122 7.80 11.32 -8.61
C HIS A 122 6.74 12.28 -8.07
N ASN A 123 6.93 12.83 -6.87
CA ASN A 123 6.01 13.76 -6.23
C ASN A 123 6.76 14.82 -5.41
N GLY A 124 7.87 15.31 -5.93
CA GLY A 124 8.74 16.29 -5.25
C GLY A 124 8.45 17.74 -5.61
N ALA A 125 7.59 18.03 -6.58
CA ALA A 125 7.27 19.39 -7.00
C ALA A 125 6.58 20.18 -5.87
N THR A 126 6.97 21.46 -5.74
CA THR A 126 6.42 22.40 -4.75
C THR A 126 6.08 23.71 -5.44
N PRO A 127 5.16 23.74 -6.40
CA PRO A 127 4.77 24.96 -7.07
C PRO A 127 4.11 25.94 -6.10
N LYS A 128 4.23 27.23 -6.38
CA LYS A 128 3.45 28.25 -5.69
C LYS A 128 2.02 28.17 -6.21
N ILE A 129 1.09 27.73 -5.36
CA ILE A 129 -0.33 27.64 -5.70
C ILE A 129 -1.02 28.94 -5.27
N GLU A 130 -1.75 29.53 -6.18
CA GLU A 130 -2.61 30.69 -5.96
C GLU A 130 -4.03 30.30 -6.35
N VAL A 131 -4.99 30.61 -5.47
CA VAL A 131 -6.42 30.36 -5.71
C VAL A 131 -7.16 31.67 -5.58
N ASP A 132 -7.87 32.05 -6.62
CA ASP A 132 -8.79 33.20 -6.58
C ASP A 132 -10.07 32.79 -5.88
N ALA A 133 -10.46 33.52 -4.84
CA ALA A 133 -11.63 33.16 -4.01
C ALA A 133 -12.97 33.52 -4.67
N GLU A 134 -12.97 34.40 -5.70
CA GLU A 134 -14.18 34.81 -6.39
C GLU A 134 -14.43 33.99 -7.65
N THR A 135 -13.37 33.76 -8.43
CA THR A 135 -13.46 33.05 -9.71
C THR A 135 -13.15 31.56 -9.59
N TYR A 136 -12.54 31.14 -8.47
CA TYR A 136 -12.04 29.79 -8.22
C TYR A 136 -10.96 29.34 -9.21
N GLU A 137 -10.33 30.28 -9.91
CA GLU A 137 -9.16 29.99 -10.74
C GLU A 137 -8.00 29.54 -9.86
N VAL A 138 -7.34 28.47 -10.30
CA VAL A 138 -6.13 27.94 -9.66
C VAL A 138 -4.93 28.14 -10.56
N ARG A 139 -3.87 28.76 -10.03
CA ARG A 139 -2.61 28.97 -10.74
C ARG A 139 -1.47 28.25 -10.00
N ALA A 140 -0.60 27.63 -10.78
CA ALA A 140 0.65 27.06 -10.28
C ALA A 140 1.82 27.78 -10.91
N ASP A 141 2.65 28.45 -10.11
CA ASP A 141 3.76 29.30 -10.57
C ASP A 141 3.33 30.33 -11.61
N GLY A 142 2.09 30.85 -11.49
CA GLY A 142 1.50 31.82 -12.40
C GLY A 142 0.76 31.25 -13.62
N GLU A 143 0.91 29.93 -13.88
CA GLU A 143 0.21 29.27 -14.97
C GLU A 143 -1.21 28.83 -14.52
N LEU A 144 -2.22 29.20 -15.31
CA LEU A 144 -3.60 28.82 -15.05
C LEU A 144 -3.78 27.30 -15.25
N LEU A 145 -4.23 26.62 -14.22
CA LEU A 145 -4.55 25.19 -14.29
C LEU A 145 -5.98 25.02 -14.83
N THR A 146 -6.10 24.37 -15.96
CA THR A 146 -7.38 24.02 -16.56
C THR A 146 -7.46 22.52 -16.80
N CYS A 147 -8.65 21.99 -16.69
CA CYS A 147 -8.94 20.59 -17.00
C CYS A 147 -10.25 20.51 -17.77
N ALA A 148 -10.26 19.81 -18.87
CA ALA A 148 -11.50 19.53 -19.58
C ALA A 148 -12.41 18.69 -18.68
N PRO A 149 -13.75 18.88 -18.77
CA PRO A 149 -14.69 18.01 -18.08
C PRO A 149 -14.43 16.52 -18.42
N ALA A 150 -14.51 15.67 -17.43
CA ALA A 150 -14.33 14.24 -17.64
C ALA A 150 -15.54 13.66 -18.41
N GLU A 151 -15.31 13.09 -19.57
CA GLU A 151 -16.32 12.36 -20.33
C GLU A 151 -16.57 10.97 -19.73
N VAL A 152 -15.54 10.37 -19.15
CA VAL A 152 -15.61 9.06 -18.50
C VAL A 152 -14.93 9.17 -17.14
N LEU A 153 -15.62 8.76 -16.09
CA LEU A 153 -15.06 8.67 -14.75
C LEU A 153 -14.48 7.26 -14.56
N PRO A 154 -13.14 7.11 -14.55
CA PRO A 154 -12.52 5.83 -14.32
C PRO A 154 -12.99 5.24 -12.99
N MET A 155 -13.38 3.98 -13.00
CA MET A 155 -13.79 3.22 -11.81
C MET A 155 -15.11 3.65 -11.15
N ALA A 156 -15.74 4.77 -11.50
CA ALA A 156 -17.01 5.20 -10.89
C ALA A 156 -18.14 4.18 -11.06
N GLN A 157 -18.11 3.40 -12.12
CA GLN A 157 -19.10 2.33 -12.42
C GLN A 157 -18.61 0.94 -12.00
N ARG A 158 -17.48 0.84 -11.33
CA ARG A 158 -16.83 -0.44 -10.97
C ARG A 158 -16.85 -0.72 -9.47
N TYR A 159 -17.57 0.07 -8.73
CA TYR A 159 -17.86 -0.24 -7.34
C TYR A 159 -18.94 -1.30 -7.29
N PHE A 160 -18.54 -2.50 -6.99
CA PHE A 160 -19.47 -3.57 -6.70
C PHE A 160 -19.70 -3.56 -5.19
N MET A 161 -20.88 -3.15 -4.81
CA MET A 161 -21.37 -3.46 -3.48
C MET A 161 -21.94 -4.86 -3.51
N TYR A 162 -21.54 -5.67 -2.61
CA TYR A 162 -21.96 -7.06 -2.50
C TYR A 162 -23.09 -7.20 -1.49
#